data_735105fd607611a23b6efc0f45e9907d
#
_entry.id   735105fd607611a23b6efc0f45e9907d
#
_cell.length_a   1.000
_cell.length_b   1.000
_cell.length_c   1.000
_cell.angle_alpha   90.00
_cell.angle_beta   90.00
_cell.angle_gamma   90.00
#
_symmetry.space_group_name_H-M   'P 1'
#
loop_
_entity.id
_entity.type
_entity.pdbx_description
1 polymer ?
#
loop_
_entity_poly.entity_id
_entity_poly.type
_entity_poly.pdbx_seq_one_letter_code
_entity_poly.pdbx_strand_id
1 'polypeptide(L)'
;MNTATHLLTAVAVLARPGRPGRNTALVAGALLPDAWIFGFWGWHRAQGVPELRLWRELYWQEPWQTVGAIANSAPLGLAILVAGLVTRVSWLAVLGGAMLIHLALDFPVHADDAHRHFWPITDWRFHAPFSYWDLRYHADKVIWLEAALTAACLVVLWRRFGGRPARAALGL
;
A
#
# COMPACT_ATOMS: atom_id res chain seq x y z
N MET A 1 -0.32 1.87 7.06
CA MET A 1 -1.73 2.39 7.09
C MET A 1 -2.71 1.32 6.63
N ASN A 2 -4.04 1.56 6.70
CA ASN A 2 -5.00 0.60 6.14
C ASN A 2 -4.95 0.55 4.61
N THR A 3 -5.05 -0.64 4.03
CA THR A 3 -4.99 -0.87 2.57
C THR A 3 -5.97 0.01 1.78
N ALA A 4 -7.18 0.26 2.34
CA ALA A 4 -8.17 1.13 1.71
C ALA A 4 -7.68 2.59 1.58
N THR A 5 -6.98 3.10 2.58
CA THR A 5 -6.43 4.47 2.56
C THR A 5 -5.30 4.60 1.54
N HIS A 6 -4.43 3.60 1.42
CA HIS A 6 -3.41 3.55 0.37
C HIS A 6 -4.04 3.60 -1.02
N LEU A 7 -5.05 2.76 -1.25
CA LEU A 7 -5.77 2.73 -2.53
C LEU A 7 -6.41 4.08 -2.85
N LEU A 8 -7.19 4.65 -1.91
CA LEU A 8 -7.87 5.92 -2.11
C LEU A 8 -6.89 7.06 -2.35
N THR A 9 -5.76 7.09 -1.63
CA THR A 9 -4.74 8.12 -1.81
C THR A 9 -4.08 8.01 -3.18
N ALA A 10 -3.65 6.81 -3.59
CA ALA A 10 -3.06 6.60 -4.91
C ALA A 10 -4.04 6.97 -6.04
N VAL A 11 -5.32 6.59 -5.90
CA VAL A 11 -6.38 6.93 -6.87
C VAL A 11 -6.64 8.45 -6.88
N ALA A 12 -6.72 9.10 -5.73
CA ALA A 12 -6.92 10.54 -5.64
C ALA A 12 -5.76 11.33 -6.25
N VAL A 13 -4.53 10.85 -6.14
CA VAL A 13 -3.34 11.53 -6.69
C VAL A 13 -3.17 11.24 -8.19
N LEU A 14 -3.25 9.99 -8.61
CA LEU A 14 -2.79 9.55 -9.93
C LEU A 14 -3.90 9.20 -10.93
N ALA A 15 -5.14 8.90 -10.51
CA ALA A 15 -6.16 8.45 -11.42
C ALA A 15 -6.58 9.52 -12.44
N ARG A 16 -6.90 9.09 -13.66
CA ARG A 16 -7.37 9.97 -14.73
C ARG A 16 -8.67 9.42 -15.33
N PRO A 17 -9.73 10.25 -15.44
CA PRO A 17 -10.94 9.87 -16.15
C PRO A 17 -10.65 9.40 -17.59
N GLY A 18 -11.39 8.41 -18.08
CA GLY A 18 -11.24 7.89 -19.45
C GLY A 18 -9.97 7.08 -19.73
N ARG A 19 -9.24 6.64 -18.68
CA ARG A 19 -8.01 5.86 -18.83
C ARG A 19 -8.08 4.53 -18.04
N PRO A 20 -9.01 3.60 -18.34
CA PRO A 20 -9.27 2.42 -17.52
C PRO A 20 -8.03 1.53 -17.33
N GLY A 21 -7.31 1.14 -18.38
CA GLY A 21 -6.14 0.26 -18.27
C GLY A 21 -5.01 0.88 -17.41
N ARG A 22 -4.80 2.20 -17.54
CA ARG A 22 -3.85 2.93 -16.69
C ARG A 22 -4.31 2.93 -15.22
N ASN A 23 -5.59 3.17 -14.99
CA ASN A 23 -6.14 3.20 -13.63
C ASN A 23 -6.17 1.80 -12.99
N THR A 24 -6.36 0.73 -13.76
CA THR A 24 -6.22 -0.65 -13.27
C THR A 24 -4.79 -0.92 -12.80
N ALA A 25 -3.77 -0.51 -13.57
CA ALA A 25 -2.37 -0.65 -13.16
C ALA A 25 -2.04 0.17 -11.90
N LEU A 26 -2.66 1.35 -11.76
CA LEU A 26 -2.57 2.17 -10.55
C LEU A 26 -3.12 1.44 -9.33
N VAL A 27 -4.32 0.86 -9.44
CA VAL A 27 -4.95 0.06 -8.37
C VAL A 27 -4.06 -1.13 -8.00
N ALA A 28 -3.54 -1.85 -8.99
CA ALA A 28 -2.61 -2.95 -8.77
C ALA A 28 -1.35 -2.49 -8.01
N GLY A 29 -0.73 -1.39 -8.44
CA GLY A 29 0.46 -0.83 -7.76
C GLY A 29 0.19 -0.36 -6.33
N ALA A 30 -0.99 0.20 -6.06
CA ALA A 30 -1.38 0.62 -4.72
C ALA A 30 -1.65 -0.55 -3.77
N LEU A 31 -2.09 -1.70 -4.29
CA LEU A 31 -2.41 -2.89 -3.49
C LEU A 31 -1.25 -3.89 -3.38
N LEU A 32 -0.30 -3.86 -4.32
CA LEU A 32 0.79 -4.84 -4.40
C LEU A 32 1.61 -4.95 -3.11
N PRO A 33 1.98 -3.84 -2.42
CA PRO A 33 2.75 -3.93 -1.18
C PRO A 33 2.04 -4.70 -0.07
N ASP A 34 0.71 -4.67 0.00
CA ASP A 34 -0.11 -5.40 0.97
C ASP A 34 -0.53 -6.79 0.51
N ALA A 35 -0.54 -7.05 -0.80
CA ALA A 35 -1.12 -8.28 -1.38
C ALA A 35 -0.49 -9.56 -0.81
N TRP A 36 0.81 -9.54 -0.49
CA TRP A 36 1.51 -10.68 0.07
C TRP A 36 0.99 -11.07 1.46
N ILE A 37 0.61 -10.09 2.29
CA ILE A 37 0.13 -10.37 3.65
C ILE A 37 -1.25 -11.02 3.63
N PHE A 38 -2.11 -10.64 2.69
CA PHE A 38 -3.39 -11.32 2.46
C PHE A 38 -3.19 -12.75 1.94
N GLY A 39 -2.24 -12.95 1.02
CA GLY A 39 -1.86 -14.28 0.53
C GLY A 39 -1.28 -15.15 1.65
N PHE A 40 -0.36 -14.61 2.44
CA PHE A 40 0.21 -15.26 3.63
C PHE A 40 -0.88 -15.67 4.63
N TRP A 41 -1.75 -14.75 5.00
CA TRP A 41 -2.85 -15.01 5.93
C TRP A 41 -3.80 -16.08 5.39
N GLY A 42 -4.28 -15.91 4.15
CA GLY A 42 -5.22 -16.84 3.53
C GLY A 42 -4.67 -18.25 3.39
N TRP A 43 -3.41 -18.39 2.96
CA TRP A 43 -2.71 -19.68 2.86
C TRP A 43 -2.64 -20.44 4.18
N HIS A 44 -2.21 -19.78 5.25
CA HIS A 44 -2.08 -20.42 6.56
C HIS A 44 -3.44 -20.68 7.23
N ARG A 45 -4.41 -19.78 7.04
CA ARG A 45 -5.77 -19.98 7.55
C ARG A 45 -6.47 -21.17 6.88
N ALA A 46 -6.27 -21.37 5.58
CA ALA A 46 -6.77 -22.54 4.86
C ALA A 46 -6.19 -23.86 5.39
N GLN A 47 -5.00 -23.83 6.00
CA GLN A 47 -4.35 -24.97 6.66
C GLN A 47 -4.74 -25.11 8.15
N GLY A 48 -5.69 -24.31 8.65
CA GLY A 48 -6.14 -24.37 10.03
C GLY A 48 -5.15 -23.76 11.06
N VAL A 49 -4.14 -23.02 10.61
CA VAL A 49 -3.18 -22.38 11.53
C VAL A 49 -3.88 -21.34 12.40
N PRO A 50 -3.73 -21.40 13.74
CA PRO A 50 -4.28 -20.38 14.63
C PRO A 50 -3.69 -19.00 14.36
N GLU A 51 -4.52 -17.96 14.41
CA GLU A 51 -4.14 -16.60 14.06
C GLU A 51 -3.00 -16.04 14.94
N LEU A 52 -3.02 -16.38 16.24
CA LEU A 52 -1.97 -15.98 17.17
C LEU A 52 -0.59 -16.53 16.76
N ARG A 53 -0.53 -17.81 16.33
CA ARG A 53 0.72 -18.42 15.85
C ARG A 53 1.18 -17.78 14.54
N LEU A 54 0.22 -17.45 13.67
CA LEU A 54 0.49 -16.82 12.40
C LEU A 54 1.26 -15.51 12.57
N TRP A 55 0.75 -14.60 13.42
CA TRP A 55 1.35 -13.27 13.62
C TRP A 55 2.55 -13.25 14.55
N ARG A 56 2.64 -14.17 15.54
CA ARG A 56 3.75 -14.19 16.49
C ARG A 56 4.96 -14.99 16.02
N GLU A 57 4.75 -16.00 15.17
CA GLU A 57 5.81 -16.93 14.76
C GLU A 57 6.05 -16.91 13.26
N LEU A 58 5.03 -17.29 12.45
CA LEU A 58 5.21 -17.56 11.03
C LEU A 58 5.47 -16.31 10.20
N TYR A 59 4.83 -15.20 10.54
CA TYR A 59 5.03 -13.90 9.88
C TYR A 59 6.50 -13.47 9.88
N TRP A 60 7.23 -13.77 10.96
CA TRP A 60 8.62 -13.36 11.15
C TRP A 60 9.65 -14.28 10.51
N GLN A 61 9.22 -15.39 9.89
CA GLN A 61 10.12 -16.30 9.20
C GLN A 61 10.65 -15.69 7.89
N GLU A 62 11.93 -15.92 7.62
CA GLU A 62 12.62 -15.31 6.47
C GLU A 62 11.95 -15.50 5.10
N PRO A 63 11.38 -16.64 4.71
CA PRO A 63 10.71 -16.73 3.43
C PRO A 63 9.61 -15.66 3.26
N TRP A 64 8.80 -15.43 4.30
CA TRP A 64 7.71 -14.46 4.27
C TRP A 64 8.21 -13.03 4.40
N GLN A 65 9.22 -12.80 5.24
CA GLN A 65 9.86 -11.49 5.38
C GLN A 65 10.56 -11.06 4.09
N THR A 66 11.12 -12.00 3.33
CA THR A 66 11.70 -11.72 2.02
C THR A 66 10.62 -11.38 0.99
N VAL A 67 9.50 -12.11 0.94
CA VAL A 67 8.36 -11.77 0.09
C VAL A 67 7.84 -10.37 0.41
N GLY A 68 7.67 -10.06 1.71
CA GLY A 68 7.31 -8.73 2.17
C GLY A 68 8.31 -7.64 1.76
N ALA A 69 9.62 -7.92 1.84
CA ALA A 69 10.65 -6.99 1.43
C ALA A 69 10.62 -6.69 -0.08
N ILE A 70 10.37 -7.71 -0.92
CA ILE A 70 10.20 -7.53 -2.37
C ILE A 70 8.98 -6.65 -2.65
N ALA A 71 7.83 -6.96 -2.03
CA ALA A 71 6.58 -6.24 -2.23
C ALA A 71 6.67 -4.77 -1.75
N ASN A 72 7.41 -4.52 -0.66
CA ASN A 72 7.60 -3.20 -0.06
C ASN A 72 8.93 -2.53 -0.44
N SER A 73 9.52 -2.89 -1.58
CA SER A 73 10.80 -2.34 -2.02
C SER A 73 10.64 -1.00 -2.75
N ALA A 74 11.14 0.08 -2.16
CA ALA A 74 11.21 1.39 -2.82
C ALA A 74 12.17 1.39 -4.03
N PRO A 75 13.35 0.74 -4.00
CA PRO A 75 14.20 0.59 -5.19
C PRO A 75 13.48 -0.08 -6.36
N LEU A 76 12.70 -1.15 -6.11
CA LEU A 76 11.94 -1.81 -7.17
C LEU A 76 10.79 -0.94 -7.68
N GLY A 77 10.05 -0.28 -6.79
CA GLY A 77 9.00 0.67 -7.17
C GLY A 77 9.55 1.83 -8.01
N LEU A 78 10.73 2.36 -7.64
CA LEU A 78 11.42 3.40 -8.39
C LEU A 78 11.90 2.90 -9.76
N ALA A 79 12.46 1.69 -9.84
CA ALA A 79 12.89 1.09 -11.09
C ALA A 79 11.72 0.93 -12.07
N ILE A 80 10.55 0.45 -11.58
CA ILE A 80 9.33 0.32 -12.36
C ILE A 80 8.84 1.68 -12.85
N LEU A 81 8.83 2.71 -11.97
CA LEU A 81 8.44 4.07 -12.33
C LEU A 81 9.36 4.63 -13.43
N VAL A 82 10.67 4.55 -13.23
CA VAL A 82 11.69 5.07 -14.18
C VAL A 82 11.58 4.33 -15.52
N ALA A 83 11.47 3.01 -15.51
CA ALA A 83 11.26 2.22 -16.73
C ALA A 83 10.00 2.69 -17.48
N GLY A 84 8.89 2.89 -16.78
CA GLY A 84 7.66 3.40 -17.38
C GLY A 84 7.79 4.80 -17.97
N LEU A 85 8.54 5.69 -17.32
CA LEU A 85 8.80 7.04 -17.81
C LEU A 85 9.73 7.05 -19.03
N VAL A 86 10.82 6.31 -19.00
CA VAL A 86 11.81 6.22 -20.08
C VAL A 86 11.20 5.58 -21.34
N THR A 87 10.46 4.47 -21.15
CA THR A 87 9.79 3.77 -22.27
C THR A 87 8.48 4.44 -22.69
N ARG A 88 8.03 5.48 -22.00
CA ARG A 88 6.73 6.16 -22.20
C ARG A 88 5.51 5.24 -22.04
N VAL A 89 5.65 4.16 -21.28
CA VAL A 89 4.58 3.21 -20.97
C VAL A 89 3.83 3.68 -19.72
N SER A 90 2.70 4.38 -19.95
CA SER A 90 1.99 5.09 -18.86
C SER A 90 1.42 4.18 -17.77
N TRP A 91 1.01 2.94 -18.08
CA TRP A 91 0.52 2.00 -17.08
C TRP A 91 1.65 1.51 -16.15
N LEU A 92 2.86 1.32 -16.70
CA LEU A 92 4.03 0.93 -15.92
C LEU A 92 4.47 2.07 -14.97
N ALA A 93 4.51 3.30 -15.50
CA ALA A 93 4.85 4.47 -14.68
C ALA A 93 3.89 4.68 -13.50
N VAL A 94 2.57 4.50 -13.71
CA VAL A 94 1.63 4.67 -12.60
C VAL A 94 1.61 3.50 -11.64
N LEU A 95 1.93 2.29 -12.08
CA LEU A 95 2.11 1.13 -11.20
C LEU A 95 3.24 1.40 -10.21
N GLY A 96 4.43 1.75 -10.69
CA GLY A 96 5.56 2.08 -9.82
C GLY A 96 5.29 3.32 -8.95
N GLY A 97 4.66 4.36 -9.51
CA GLY A 97 4.28 5.55 -8.76
C GLY A 97 3.28 5.27 -7.63
N ALA A 98 2.30 4.38 -7.86
CA ALA A 98 1.33 3.99 -6.84
C ALA A 98 1.97 3.14 -5.73
N MET A 99 2.90 2.23 -6.08
CA MET A 99 3.73 1.52 -5.08
C MET A 99 4.48 2.53 -4.20
N LEU A 100 5.17 3.50 -4.79
CA LEU A 100 5.94 4.48 -4.02
C LEU A 100 5.07 5.36 -3.12
N ILE A 101 3.84 5.72 -3.55
CA ILE A 101 2.88 6.43 -2.69
C ILE A 101 2.51 5.55 -1.49
N HIS A 102 2.21 4.27 -1.72
CA HIS A 102 1.92 3.31 -0.64
C HIS A 102 3.06 3.29 0.38
N LEU A 103 4.29 3.03 -0.08
CA LEU A 103 5.47 2.94 0.79
C LEU A 103 5.75 4.25 1.55
N ALA A 104 5.54 5.40 0.91
CA ALA A 104 5.71 6.71 1.56
C ALA A 104 4.71 6.95 2.69
N LEU A 105 3.49 6.40 2.58
CA LEU A 105 2.48 6.47 3.62
C LEU A 105 2.73 5.48 4.76
N ASP A 106 3.32 4.32 4.47
CA ASP A 106 3.65 3.31 5.48
C ASP A 106 4.90 3.65 6.28
N PHE A 107 5.88 4.27 5.63
CA PHE A 107 7.17 4.57 6.23
C PHE A 107 7.09 5.25 7.62
N PRO A 108 6.22 6.25 7.86
CA PRO A 108 6.12 6.93 9.16
C PRO A 108 5.24 6.22 10.19
N VAL A 109 4.55 5.11 9.86
CA VAL A 109 3.51 4.52 10.72
C VAL A 109 3.66 3.02 10.96
N HIS A 110 4.85 2.47 10.74
CA HIS A 110 5.23 1.11 11.10
C HIS A 110 6.36 1.14 12.14
N ALA A 111 6.05 0.74 13.37
CA ALA A 111 6.99 0.72 14.50
C ALA A 111 7.71 -0.63 14.61
N ASP A 112 7.17 -1.57 15.40
CA ASP A 112 7.78 -2.90 15.60
C ASP A 112 7.69 -3.79 14.36
N ASP A 113 6.73 -3.55 13.49
CA ASP A 113 6.47 -4.27 12.24
C ASP A 113 7.07 -3.58 11.00
N ALA A 114 8.10 -2.77 11.18
CA ALA A 114 8.76 -2.02 10.10
C ALA A 114 9.24 -2.91 8.96
N HIS A 115 8.99 -2.48 7.73
CA HIS A 115 9.37 -3.19 6.51
C HIS A 115 10.79 -2.87 6.06
N ARG A 116 11.41 -3.77 5.26
CA ARG A 116 12.72 -3.57 4.61
C ARG A 116 12.55 -2.76 3.31
N HIS A 117 12.18 -1.49 3.45
CA HIS A 117 11.83 -0.62 2.30
C HIS A 117 12.95 -0.41 1.29
N PHE A 118 14.21 -0.64 1.67
CA PHE A 118 15.37 -0.43 0.79
C PHE A 118 15.97 -1.74 0.26
N TRP A 119 15.28 -2.87 0.45
CA TRP A 119 15.69 -4.13 -0.18
C TRP A 119 15.71 -3.99 -1.71
N PRO A 120 16.68 -4.59 -2.46
CA PRO A 120 17.77 -5.48 -2.03
C PRO A 120 19.06 -4.73 -1.65
N ILE A 121 19.05 -3.41 -1.57
CA ILE A 121 20.26 -2.61 -1.29
C ILE A 121 20.71 -2.81 0.16
N THR A 122 19.74 -2.85 1.09
CA THR A 122 19.99 -3.07 2.52
C THR A 122 18.74 -3.68 3.19
N ASP A 123 18.95 -4.42 4.27
CA ASP A 123 17.92 -4.96 5.15
C ASP A 123 17.53 -3.99 6.28
N TRP A 124 18.04 -2.78 6.25
CA TRP A 124 17.74 -1.76 7.24
C TRP A 124 16.23 -1.45 7.30
N ARG A 125 15.73 -1.26 8.53
CA ARG A 125 14.34 -0.95 8.83
C ARG A 125 14.26 0.37 9.59
N PHE A 126 13.37 1.25 9.18
CA PHE A 126 13.04 2.44 9.94
C PHE A 126 11.90 2.10 10.91
N HIS A 127 12.23 1.95 12.17
CA HIS A 127 11.22 1.79 13.23
C HIS A 127 10.63 3.16 13.55
N ALA A 128 9.45 3.43 12.99
CA ALA A 128 8.79 4.71 13.17
C ALA A 128 8.34 4.91 14.63
N PRO A 129 8.28 6.16 15.13
CA PRO A 129 7.76 6.43 16.47
C PRO A 129 6.22 6.32 16.55
N PHE A 130 5.57 6.07 15.41
CA PHE A 130 4.12 5.94 15.29
C PHE A 130 3.75 4.59 14.67
N SER A 131 2.57 4.06 15.05
CA SER A 131 1.97 2.90 14.41
C SER A 131 0.50 3.18 14.07
N TYR A 132 0.02 2.64 12.95
CA TYR A 132 -1.38 2.77 12.58
C TYR A 132 -2.30 1.81 13.36
N TRP A 133 -1.75 0.79 14.03
CA TRP A 133 -2.52 -0.24 14.73
C TRP A 133 -2.14 -0.44 16.20
N ASP A 134 -0.91 -0.10 16.62
CA ASP A 134 -0.42 -0.35 17.97
C ASP A 134 -0.56 0.90 18.86
N LEU A 135 -1.40 0.80 19.89
CA LEU A 135 -1.65 1.88 20.84
C LEU A 135 -0.41 2.33 21.60
N ARG A 136 0.59 1.46 21.78
CA ARG A 136 1.88 1.82 22.38
C ARG A 136 2.62 2.90 21.57
N TYR A 137 2.35 2.97 20.28
CA TYR A 137 2.95 3.88 19.31
C TYR A 137 1.92 4.86 18.71
N HIS A 138 1.00 5.34 19.56
CA HIS A 138 0.05 6.41 19.22
C HIS A 138 -0.95 6.09 18.10
N ALA A 139 -1.39 4.84 17.97
CA ALA A 139 -2.40 4.46 16.97
C ALA A 139 -3.73 5.23 17.16
N ASP A 140 -4.07 5.61 18.40
CA ASP A 140 -5.20 6.48 18.74
C ASP A 140 -5.17 7.84 18.04
N LYS A 141 -3.99 8.37 17.73
CA LYS A 141 -3.81 9.64 16.99
C LYS A 141 -3.73 9.41 15.50
N VAL A 142 -3.00 8.35 15.08
CA VAL A 142 -2.82 8.02 13.66
C VAL A 142 -4.13 7.72 12.97
N ILE A 143 -5.11 7.08 13.66
CA ILE A 143 -6.43 6.79 13.11
C ILE A 143 -7.19 8.05 12.67
N TRP A 144 -7.04 9.16 13.39
CA TRP A 144 -7.69 10.43 13.03
C TRP A 144 -7.02 11.10 11.83
N LEU A 145 -5.69 11.01 11.72
CA LEU A 145 -4.97 11.48 10.53
C LEU A 145 -5.35 10.65 9.31
N GLU A 146 -5.47 9.34 9.46
CA GLU A 146 -5.90 8.43 8.39
C GLU A 146 -7.34 8.73 7.96
N ALA A 147 -8.25 8.95 8.91
CA ALA A 147 -9.65 9.32 8.62
C ALA A 147 -9.73 10.66 7.88
N ALA A 148 -8.96 11.66 8.29
CA ALA A 148 -8.89 12.96 7.63
C ALA A 148 -8.35 12.85 6.21
N LEU A 149 -7.27 12.07 5.99
CA LEU A 149 -6.71 11.81 4.67
C LEU A 149 -7.72 11.10 3.77
N THR A 150 -8.39 10.07 4.28
CA THR A 150 -9.44 9.33 3.57
C THR A 150 -10.57 10.27 3.15
N ALA A 151 -11.08 11.11 4.06
CA ALA A 151 -12.12 12.09 3.76
C ALA A 151 -11.68 13.09 2.68
N ALA A 152 -10.45 13.59 2.76
CA ALA A 152 -9.88 14.48 1.75
C ALA A 152 -9.79 13.80 0.37
N CYS A 153 -9.35 12.54 0.33
CA CYS A 153 -9.30 11.76 -0.90
C CYS A 153 -10.69 11.56 -1.51
N LEU A 154 -11.69 11.24 -0.70
CA LEU A 154 -13.08 11.09 -1.16
C LEU A 154 -13.63 12.39 -1.77
N VAL A 155 -13.36 13.55 -1.16
CA VAL A 155 -13.74 14.86 -1.71
C VAL A 155 -13.05 15.11 -3.07
N VAL A 156 -11.75 14.80 -3.19
CA VAL A 156 -11.03 14.94 -4.47
C VAL A 156 -11.63 14.05 -5.54
N LEU A 157 -11.90 12.78 -5.20
CA LEU A 157 -12.48 11.81 -6.14
C LEU A 157 -13.89 12.20 -6.55
N TRP A 158 -14.72 12.64 -5.60
CA TRP A 158 -16.07 13.15 -5.89
C TRP A 158 -16.06 14.30 -6.91
N ARG A 159 -15.13 15.24 -6.75
CA ARG A 159 -14.99 16.38 -7.69
C ARG A 159 -14.43 15.97 -9.04
N ARG A 160 -13.50 15.01 -9.06
CA ARG A 160 -12.82 14.57 -10.29
C ARG A 160 -13.64 13.62 -11.15
N PHE A 161 -14.40 12.73 -10.52
CA PHE A 161 -15.22 11.71 -11.19
C PHE A 161 -16.71 12.09 -11.07
N GLY A 162 -17.13 13.11 -11.82
CA GLY A 162 -18.49 13.69 -11.70
C GLY A 162 -19.65 12.85 -12.24
N GLY A 163 -19.40 11.74 -12.94
CA GLY A 163 -20.42 10.87 -13.49
C GLY A 163 -21.08 9.92 -12.48
N ARG A 164 -22.41 9.73 -12.55
CA ARG A 164 -23.15 8.80 -11.68
C ARG A 164 -22.55 7.38 -11.61
N PRO A 165 -22.15 6.73 -12.74
CA PRO A 165 -21.54 5.40 -12.67
C PRO A 165 -20.19 5.38 -11.92
N ALA A 166 -19.38 6.43 -12.08
CA ALA A 166 -18.10 6.51 -11.39
C ALA A 166 -18.26 6.73 -9.88
N ARG A 167 -19.28 7.49 -9.46
CA ARG A 167 -19.64 7.69 -8.05
C ARG A 167 -20.14 6.40 -7.42
N ALA A 168 -21.06 5.70 -8.11
CA ALA A 168 -21.55 4.40 -7.66
C ALA A 168 -20.43 3.37 -7.49
N ALA A 169 -19.44 3.34 -8.41
CA ALA A 169 -18.26 2.47 -8.31
C ALA A 169 -17.35 2.80 -7.12
N LEU A 170 -17.38 4.04 -6.63
CA LEU A 170 -16.64 4.49 -5.45
C LEU A 170 -17.45 4.36 -4.15
N GLY A 171 -18.71 3.87 -4.21
CA GLY A 171 -19.60 3.78 -3.06
C GLY A 171 -20.10 5.14 -2.55
N LEU A 172 -20.15 6.17 -3.42
CA LEU A 172 -20.49 7.56 -3.09
C LEU A 172 -21.87 7.96 -3.64
#